data_31d72e47e06b579f9fb73816b17574d5
#
_entry.id   31d72e47e06b579f9fb73816b17574d5
#
_cell.length_a   1.000
_cell.length_b   1.000
_cell.length_c   1.000
_cell.angle_alpha   90.00
_cell.angle_beta   90.00
_cell.angle_gamma   90.00
#
_symmetry.space_group_name_H-M   'P 1'
#
loop_
_entity.id
_entity.type
_entity.pdbx_description
1 polymer ?
#
loop_
_entity_poly.entity_id
_entity_poly.type
_entity_poly.pdbx_seq_one_letter_code
_entity_poly.pdbx_strand_id
1 'polypeptide(L)'
;MSQSNLRFFSSESVTEGHPDKICDQISDAVLDDLLSQDPNAKVAVETMVTTGLVHVAGEVNTAAYADVAGIVRRLITGIGYDSSDTGFDGHSCGVSVSIGSQSTDIHSGVTNPLDFREAVESDHGSSLGAGDQGLMFGYADNATDVLMPVPIHLASRMAEKLSEVRKTGALDYLRPDGKTQLTLGYDGNEAVSIENIVVSTQHAGHVDQNQLHAEIKDFVVDPIIAGSGLDDSHTNIHINPAGPFVTGGPMGDAGLTGRKIIVDTYGGYSRHGGGAFSGKDPSKVDRSAAYAMRWVAKNVVAAGLADRAEVQVSYAIGRVDPMGLYVETFGTEKVDPHAISRAIREVFDLRPAMIIAELDLLRPIYSQTSTYGHFGRELADFTWEVTDRADDLLRAVSSA
;
A
#
# COMPACT_ATOMS: atom_id res chain seq x y z
N MET A 1 -18.64 30.03 -0.47
CA MET A 1 -17.39 30.71 -0.92
C MET A 1 -17.32 30.64 -2.43
N SER A 2 -16.70 31.61 -3.11
CA SER A 2 -16.60 31.55 -4.57
C SER A 2 -15.59 30.45 -4.94
N GLN A 3 -15.95 29.50 -5.81
CA GLN A 3 -15.09 28.43 -6.33
C GLN A 3 -13.76 28.91 -6.95
N SER A 4 -13.61 30.22 -7.17
CA SER A 4 -12.46 30.82 -7.88
C SER A 4 -11.11 30.73 -7.14
N ASN A 5 -11.06 30.29 -5.88
CA ASN A 5 -9.82 30.27 -5.07
C ASN A 5 -9.44 28.89 -4.53
N LEU A 6 -10.17 27.82 -4.87
CA LEU A 6 -9.83 26.47 -4.43
C LEU A 6 -8.65 25.91 -5.22
N ARG A 7 -7.80 25.16 -4.54
CA ARG A 7 -6.80 24.29 -5.17
C ARG A 7 -7.40 22.90 -5.34
N PHE A 8 -7.11 22.23 -6.44
CA PHE A 8 -7.63 20.88 -6.72
C PHE A 8 -6.53 19.85 -6.57
N PHE A 9 -6.86 18.74 -5.91
CA PHE A 9 -5.98 17.59 -5.79
C PHE A 9 -6.74 16.31 -6.04
N SER A 10 -6.13 15.38 -6.78
CA SER A 10 -6.74 14.11 -7.17
C SER A 10 -5.93 12.93 -6.68
N SER A 11 -6.62 11.89 -6.22
CA SER A 11 -6.05 10.57 -5.99
C SER A 11 -6.91 9.52 -6.65
N GLU A 12 -6.29 8.39 -6.99
CA GLU A 12 -6.96 7.23 -7.58
C GLU A 12 -6.71 5.97 -6.76
N SER A 13 -7.57 4.98 -6.92
CA SER A 13 -7.39 3.62 -6.44
C SER A 13 -7.93 2.62 -7.45
N VAL A 14 -7.64 1.34 -7.22
CA VAL A 14 -8.06 0.25 -8.12
C VAL A 14 -8.59 -0.93 -7.31
N THR A 15 -9.44 -1.73 -7.95
CA THR A 15 -9.99 -2.95 -7.35
C THR A 15 -8.96 -4.08 -7.31
N GLU A 16 -9.29 -5.13 -6.56
CA GLU A 16 -8.49 -6.37 -6.50
C GLU A 16 -8.32 -7.07 -7.86
N GLY A 17 -9.25 -6.86 -8.80
CA GLY A 17 -9.21 -7.45 -10.15
C GLY A 17 -8.44 -6.63 -11.18
N HIS A 18 -7.89 -5.49 -10.82
CA HIS A 18 -6.99 -4.75 -11.70
C HIS A 18 -5.71 -5.57 -11.98
N PRO A 19 -5.20 -5.64 -13.21
CA PRO A 19 -4.06 -6.50 -13.56
C PRO A 19 -2.84 -6.33 -12.69
N ASP A 20 -2.44 -5.10 -12.38
CA ASP A 20 -1.30 -4.86 -11.48
C ASP A 20 -1.58 -5.36 -10.05
N LYS A 21 -2.83 -5.22 -9.56
CA LYS A 21 -3.16 -5.70 -8.20
C LYS A 21 -3.34 -7.21 -8.12
N ILE A 22 -3.70 -7.88 -9.21
CA ILE A 22 -3.61 -9.35 -9.31
C ILE A 22 -2.16 -9.79 -9.09
N CYS A 23 -1.20 -9.10 -9.72
CA CYS A 23 0.21 -9.40 -9.58
C CYS A 23 0.71 -9.18 -8.14
N ASP A 24 0.35 -8.06 -7.52
CA ASP A 24 0.70 -7.76 -6.13
C ASP A 24 0.14 -8.83 -5.17
N GLN A 25 -1.12 -9.22 -5.35
CA GLN A 25 -1.76 -10.27 -4.55
C GLN A 25 -1.08 -11.63 -4.71
N ILE A 26 -0.72 -12.02 -5.92
CA ILE A 26 0.00 -13.30 -6.18
C ILE A 26 1.35 -13.27 -5.49
N SER A 27 2.12 -12.19 -5.65
CA SER A 27 3.45 -12.06 -5.06
C SER A 27 3.41 -12.10 -3.54
N ASP A 28 2.44 -11.43 -2.91
CA ASP A 28 2.27 -11.45 -1.45
C ASP A 28 1.70 -12.78 -0.95
N ALA A 29 0.86 -13.48 -1.72
CA ALA A 29 0.37 -14.81 -1.35
C ALA A 29 1.48 -15.86 -1.39
N VAL A 30 2.43 -15.77 -2.31
CA VAL A 30 3.62 -16.61 -2.34
C VAL A 30 4.53 -16.29 -1.14
N LEU A 31 4.72 -15.02 -0.82
CA LEU A 31 5.47 -14.59 0.36
C LEU A 31 4.85 -15.16 1.65
N ASP A 32 3.56 -15.01 1.86
CA ASP A 32 2.85 -15.49 3.05
C ASP A 32 2.92 -17.01 3.18
N ASP A 33 2.78 -17.75 2.08
CA ASP A 33 2.90 -19.22 2.08
C ASP A 33 4.29 -19.67 2.54
N LEU A 34 5.34 -18.99 2.07
CA LEU A 34 6.73 -19.27 2.46
C LEU A 34 7.00 -18.88 3.92
N LEU A 35 6.57 -17.69 4.37
CA LEU A 35 6.75 -17.24 5.75
C LEU A 35 6.00 -18.10 6.76
N SER A 36 4.85 -18.65 6.40
CA SER A 36 4.09 -19.54 7.26
C SER A 36 4.84 -20.82 7.62
N GLN A 37 5.76 -21.24 6.75
CA GLN A 37 6.57 -22.45 6.91
C GLN A 37 7.99 -22.13 7.43
N ASP A 38 8.54 -20.96 7.05
CA ASP A 38 9.87 -20.49 7.41
C ASP A 38 9.83 -18.98 7.65
N PRO A 39 9.68 -18.52 8.91
CA PRO A 39 9.64 -17.07 9.23
C PRO A 39 10.92 -16.31 8.83
N ASN A 40 12.03 -17.03 8.60
CA ASN A 40 13.30 -16.42 8.17
C ASN A 40 13.50 -16.46 6.65
N ALA A 41 12.51 -16.92 5.89
CA ALA A 41 12.58 -16.95 4.42
C ALA A 41 12.97 -15.57 3.85
N LYS A 42 13.90 -15.58 2.89
CA LYS A 42 14.24 -14.39 2.10
C LYS A 42 13.54 -14.52 0.76
N VAL A 43 12.68 -13.56 0.47
CA VAL A 43 11.77 -13.62 -0.67
C VAL A 43 11.81 -12.29 -1.42
N ALA A 44 11.98 -12.37 -2.72
CA ALA A 44 11.78 -11.29 -3.67
C ALA A 44 11.09 -11.90 -4.90
N VAL A 45 9.77 -11.87 -4.93
CA VAL A 45 8.95 -12.51 -5.97
C VAL A 45 8.10 -11.46 -6.66
N GLU A 46 8.21 -11.43 -7.97
CA GLU A 46 7.46 -10.55 -8.86
C GLU A 46 6.58 -11.36 -9.80
N THR A 47 5.46 -10.80 -10.18
CA THR A 47 4.46 -11.45 -11.03
C THR A 47 4.15 -10.57 -12.22
N MET A 48 3.95 -11.17 -13.37
CA MET A 48 3.38 -10.57 -14.57
C MET A 48 2.12 -11.34 -14.95
N VAL A 49 1.06 -10.63 -15.32
CA VAL A 49 -0.15 -11.21 -15.92
C VAL A 49 -0.43 -10.57 -17.27
N THR A 50 -0.93 -11.36 -18.20
CA THR A 50 -1.45 -10.91 -19.49
C THR A 50 -2.51 -11.89 -19.96
N THR A 51 -3.08 -11.70 -21.15
CA THR A 51 -4.10 -12.59 -21.70
C THR A 51 -3.69 -14.06 -21.59
N GLY A 52 -4.40 -14.82 -20.74
CA GLY A 52 -4.24 -16.28 -20.61
C GLY A 52 -2.94 -16.74 -19.92
N LEU A 53 -2.10 -15.85 -19.39
CA LEU A 53 -0.80 -16.22 -18.81
C LEU A 53 -0.52 -15.46 -17.51
N VAL A 54 -0.01 -16.19 -16.53
CA VAL A 54 0.67 -15.67 -15.34
C VAL A 54 2.12 -16.15 -15.36
N HIS A 55 3.06 -15.23 -15.18
CA HIS A 55 4.47 -15.55 -14.99
C HIS A 55 4.92 -15.03 -13.64
N VAL A 56 5.47 -15.93 -12.79
CA VAL A 56 6.01 -15.62 -11.47
C VAL A 56 7.52 -15.81 -11.53
N ALA A 57 8.27 -14.76 -11.22
CA ALA A 57 9.71 -14.74 -11.26
C ALA A 57 10.31 -14.17 -9.98
N GLY A 58 11.57 -14.42 -9.72
CA GLY A 58 12.28 -13.82 -8.59
C GLY A 58 13.27 -14.76 -7.94
N GLU A 59 13.67 -14.45 -6.72
CA GLU A 59 14.66 -15.21 -5.94
C GLU A 59 14.12 -15.47 -4.53
N VAL A 60 14.34 -16.70 -4.05
CA VAL A 60 14.03 -17.08 -2.68
C VAL A 60 15.23 -17.79 -2.05
N ASN A 61 15.39 -17.63 -0.74
CA ASN A 61 16.30 -18.41 0.07
C ASN A 61 15.54 -18.92 1.30
N THR A 62 15.11 -20.17 1.24
CA THR A 62 14.27 -20.79 2.25
C THR A 62 14.33 -22.32 2.12
N ALA A 63 14.02 -23.04 3.19
CA ALA A 63 13.78 -24.48 3.17
C ALA A 63 12.29 -24.83 2.89
N ALA A 64 11.41 -23.82 2.86
CA ALA A 64 9.98 -23.99 2.60
C ALA A 64 9.71 -24.28 1.12
N TYR A 65 8.53 -24.82 0.83
CA TYR A 65 8.05 -25.06 -0.53
C TYR A 65 6.67 -24.40 -0.72
N ALA A 66 6.52 -23.62 -1.77
CA ALA A 66 5.26 -23.02 -2.18
C ALA A 66 4.73 -23.67 -3.47
N ASP A 67 3.49 -24.15 -3.44
CA ASP A 67 2.75 -24.53 -4.65
C ASP A 67 2.27 -23.27 -5.39
N VAL A 68 3.21 -22.61 -6.06
CA VAL A 68 2.97 -21.33 -6.75
C VAL A 68 1.81 -21.45 -7.74
N ALA A 69 1.74 -22.53 -8.52
CA ALA A 69 0.66 -22.70 -9.48
C ALA A 69 -0.71 -22.86 -8.80
N GLY A 70 -0.78 -23.60 -7.69
CA GLY A 70 -1.99 -23.72 -6.88
C GLY A 70 -2.39 -22.38 -6.24
N ILE A 71 -1.43 -21.62 -5.71
CA ILE A 71 -1.67 -20.28 -5.14
C ILE A 71 -2.28 -19.35 -6.20
N VAL A 72 -1.65 -19.26 -7.37
CA VAL A 72 -2.11 -18.44 -8.50
C VAL A 72 -3.55 -18.76 -8.86
N ARG A 73 -3.89 -20.05 -9.04
CA ARG A 73 -5.24 -20.47 -9.44
C ARG A 73 -6.29 -20.14 -8.40
N ARG A 74 -6.02 -20.46 -7.13
CA ARG A 74 -6.95 -20.15 -6.02
C ARG A 74 -7.20 -18.64 -5.91
N LEU A 75 -6.16 -17.83 -6.04
CA LEU A 75 -6.27 -16.39 -5.91
C LEU A 75 -7.07 -15.79 -7.07
N ILE A 76 -6.76 -16.14 -8.32
CA ILE A 76 -7.44 -15.59 -9.50
C ILE A 76 -8.92 -15.97 -9.50
N THR A 77 -9.25 -17.23 -9.17
CA THR A 77 -10.65 -17.65 -9.04
C THR A 77 -11.37 -16.97 -7.89
N GLY A 78 -10.68 -16.76 -6.74
CA GLY A 78 -11.22 -16.05 -5.58
C GLY A 78 -11.49 -14.55 -5.83
N ILE A 79 -10.74 -13.93 -6.73
CA ILE A 79 -11.01 -12.57 -7.22
C ILE A 79 -12.28 -12.55 -8.07
N GLY A 80 -12.63 -13.65 -8.75
CA GLY A 80 -13.79 -13.75 -9.63
C GLY A 80 -13.45 -13.85 -11.11
N TYR A 81 -12.20 -14.18 -11.45
CA TYR A 81 -11.79 -14.61 -12.78
C TYR A 81 -11.84 -16.14 -12.86
N ASP A 82 -13.03 -16.69 -12.90
CA ASP A 82 -13.35 -18.11 -12.80
C ASP A 82 -13.96 -18.70 -14.07
N SER A 83 -14.06 -17.89 -15.12
CA SER A 83 -14.65 -18.25 -16.39
C SER A 83 -14.04 -17.48 -17.56
N SER A 84 -13.98 -18.10 -18.74
CA SER A 84 -13.59 -17.41 -19.98
C SER A 84 -14.49 -16.21 -20.33
N ASP A 85 -15.72 -16.17 -19.81
CA ASP A 85 -16.65 -15.05 -20.01
C ASP A 85 -16.18 -13.75 -19.34
N THR A 86 -15.30 -13.85 -18.33
CA THR A 86 -14.67 -12.69 -17.69
C THR A 86 -13.43 -12.20 -18.43
N GLY A 87 -13.01 -12.91 -19.49
CA GLY A 87 -11.82 -12.62 -20.29
C GLY A 87 -10.51 -13.19 -19.72
N PHE A 88 -10.54 -13.71 -18.49
CA PHE A 88 -9.42 -14.37 -17.83
C PHE A 88 -9.94 -15.47 -16.91
N ASP A 89 -9.31 -16.64 -16.90
CA ASP A 89 -9.82 -17.79 -16.16
C ASP A 89 -8.69 -18.47 -15.38
N GLY A 90 -8.76 -18.41 -14.04
CA GLY A 90 -7.80 -19.01 -13.15
C GLY A 90 -7.71 -20.54 -13.21
N HIS A 91 -8.76 -21.22 -13.71
CA HIS A 91 -8.74 -22.68 -13.89
C HIS A 91 -7.89 -23.09 -15.09
N SER A 92 -7.86 -22.28 -16.17
CA SER A 92 -7.29 -22.67 -17.45
C SER A 92 -6.09 -21.83 -17.90
N CYS A 93 -5.79 -20.69 -17.26
CA CYS A 93 -4.63 -19.84 -17.61
C CYS A 93 -3.33 -20.63 -17.50
N GLY A 94 -2.36 -20.29 -18.37
CA GLY A 94 -0.98 -20.76 -18.25
C GLY A 94 -0.34 -20.18 -16.99
N VAL A 95 0.40 -21.00 -16.23
CA VAL A 95 1.22 -20.54 -15.11
C VAL A 95 2.65 -20.96 -15.37
N SER A 96 3.55 -19.96 -15.47
CA SER A 96 4.97 -20.15 -15.66
C SER A 96 5.71 -19.64 -14.42
N VAL A 97 6.70 -20.39 -13.95
CA VAL A 97 7.47 -20.07 -12.74
C VAL A 97 8.95 -20.07 -13.04
N SER A 98 9.63 -18.97 -12.71
CA SER A 98 11.08 -18.79 -12.85
C SER A 98 11.64 -18.21 -11.54
N ILE A 99 11.64 -19.03 -10.49
CA ILE A 99 12.18 -18.67 -9.18
C ILE A 99 13.54 -19.34 -8.99
N GLY A 100 14.57 -18.51 -8.75
CA GLY A 100 15.94 -18.93 -8.47
C GLY A 100 16.31 -18.78 -7.00
N SER A 101 17.56 -19.10 -6.67
CA SER A 101 18.14 -18.82 -5.36
C SER A 101 18.73 -17.40 -5.32
N GLN A 102 18.64 -16.74 -4.17
CA GLN A 102 19.23 -15.42 -3.96
C GLN A 102 20.76 -15.45 -4.13
N SER A 103 21.33 -14.36 -4.67
CA SER A 103 22.78 -14.18 -4.80
C SER A 103 23.49 -14.31 -3.45
N THR A 104 24.58 -15.09 -3.42
CA THR A 104 25.44 -15.26 -2.23
C THR A 104 26.07 -13.96 -1.76
N ASP A 105 26.37 -13.05 -2.68
CA ASP A 105 27.01 -11.76 -2.37
C ASP A 105 26.04 -10.83 -1.62
N ILE A 106 24.78 -10.75 -2.08
CA ILE A 106 23.72 -9.98 -1.40
C ILE A 106 23.45 -10.60 -0.03
N HIS A 107 23.29 -11.91 0.04
CA HIS A 107 23.04 -12.61 1.30
C HIS A 107 24.14 -12.35 2.34
N SER A 108 25.41 -12.42 1.95
CA SER A 108 26.54 -12.18 2.85
C SER A 108 26.64 -10.72 3.30
N GLY A 109 26.30 -9.76 2.45
CA GLY A 109 26.30 -8.33 2.79
C GLY A 109 25.25 -7.96 3.82
N VAL A 110 24.09 -8.61 3.78
CA VAL A 110 22.97 -8.38 4.71
C VAL A 110 23.18 -9.10 6.05
N THR A 111 23.64 -10.36 6.02
CA THR A 111 23.81 -11.19 7.22
C THR A 111 25.10 -10.94 7.98
N ASN A 112 26.10 -10.32 7.34
CA ASN A 112 27.35 -9.92 7.94
C ASN A 112 27.70 -8.46 7.58
N PRO A 113 26.98 -7.49 8.15
CA PRO A 113 27.13 -6.06 7.82
C PRO A 113 28.52 -5.54 8.04
N LEU A 114 28.90 -4.49 7.32
CA LEU A 114 30.22 -3.87 7.39
C LEU A 114 30.52 -3.37 8.82
N ASP A 115 29.50 -2.82 9.49
CA ASP A 115 29.61 -2.29 10.85
C ASP A 115 30.09 -3.36 11.86
N PHE A 116 29.74 -4.63 11.68
CA PHE A 116 30.17 -5.74 12.54
C PHE A 116 31.51 -6.35 12.11
N ARG A 117 31.89 -6.23 10.84
CA ARG A 117 33.24 -6.66 10.38
C ARG A 117 34.35 -5.79 10.96
N GLU A 118 34.02 -4.52 11.29
CA GLU A 118 34.97 -3.52 11.79
C GLU A 118 34.89 -3.33 13.32
N ALA A 119 33.85 -3.84 13.98
CA ALA A 119 33.65 -3.66 15.42
C ALA A 119 34.33 -4.75 16.25
N VAL A 120 35.07 -4.35 17.30
CA VAL A 120 35.73 -5.24 18.25
C VAL A 120 34.77 -5.78 19.33
N GLU A 121 33.68 -5.07 19.61
CA GLU A 121 32.60 -5.47 20.52
C GLU A 121 31.27 -4.99 19.94
N SER A 122 30.30 -5.90 19.73
CA SER A 122 28.98 -5.56 19.25
C SER A 122 27.88 -6.32 19.99
N ASP A 123 26.79 -5.64 20.24
CA ASP A 123 25.54 -6.25 20.68
C ASP A 123 24.95 -7.09 19.54
N HIS A 124 25.15 -8.42 19.61
CA HIS A 124 24.79 -9.38 18.57
C HIS A 124 23.27 -9.49 18.31
N GLY A 125 22.42 -8.78 19.05
CA GLY A 125 20.96 -8.79 18.86
C GLY A 125 20.43 -8.02 17.65
N SER A 126 21.26 -7.20 17.00
CA SER A 126 20.85 -6.27 15.94
C SER A 126 21.68 -6.39 14.63
N SER A 127 22.09 -7.60 14.27
CA SER A 127 23.11 -7.82 13.22
C SER A 127 22.62 -7.79 11.78
N LEU A 128 21.37 -7.41 11.49
CA LEU A 128 20.85 -7.33 10.13
C LEU A 128 21.13 -5.95 9.53
N GLY A 129 21.99 -5.90 8.51
CA GLY A 129 22.18 -4.70 7.70
C GLY A 129 21.02 -4.48 6.72
N ALA A 130 20.85 -3.25 6.25
CA ALA A 130 19.89 -2.97 5.19
C ALA A 130 20.17 -3.82 3.95
N GLY A 131 19.12 -4.43 3.38
CA GLY A 131 19.22 -5.32 2.22
C GLY A 131 19.53 -4.59 0.91
N ASP A 132 19.32 -3.29 0.89
CA ASP A 132 19.60 -2.41 -0.24
C ASP A 132 19.86 -0.98 0.25
N GLN A 133 20.37 -0.14 -0.63
CA GLN A 133 20.30 1.30 -0.47
C GLN A 133 18.90 1.79 -0.83
N GLY A 134 18.45 2.89 -0.22
CA GLY A 134 17.16 3.47 -0.58
C GLY A 134 16.75 4.59 0.36
N LEU A 135 15.63 5.21 0.01
CA LEU A 135 14.96 6.19 0.84
C LEU A 135 13.47 5.86 0.89
N MET A 136 12.87 5.95 2.07
CA MET A 136 11.48 5.60 2.32
C MET A 136 10.80 6.77 3.03
N PHE A 137 9.51 6.94 2.73
CA PHE A 137 8.69 8.00 3.30
C PHE A 137 7.52 7.43 4.08
N GLY A 138 7.17 8.11 5.16
CA GLY A 138 5.91 7.96 5.85
C GLY A 138 5.18 9.30 5.91
N TYR A 139 3.87 9.24 5.95
CA TYR A 139 3.02 10.42 6.03
C TYR A 139 1.82 10.16 6.92
N ALA A 140 1.36 11.21 7.59
CA ALA A 140 0.08 11.27 8.27
C ALA A 140 -0.43 12.71 8.30
N ASP A 141 -1.74 12.88 8.32
CA ASP A 141 -2.40 14.13 8.64
C ASP A 141 -3.71 13.86 9.41
N ASN A 142 -4.23 14.89 10.08
CA ASN A 142 -5.42 14.80 10.90
C ASN A 142 -6.74 14.99 10.13
N ALA A 143 -6.71 14.85 8.79
CA ALA A 143 -7.87 15.08 7.93
C ALA A 143 -8.88 13.92 7.93
N THR A 144 -8.48 12.73 8.39
CA THR A 144 -9.36 11.56 8.57
C THR A 144 -9.09 10.88 9.91
N ASP A 145 -10.05 10.11 10.41
CA ASP A 145 -9.92 9.38 11.68
C ASP A 145 -8.74 8.39 11.68
N VAL A 146 -8.37 7.88 10.52
CA VAL A 146 -7.22 6.97 10.34
C VAL A 146 -5.92 7.70 10.02
N LEU A 147 -5.92 9.03 10.09
CA LEU A 147 -4.77 9.91 9.83
C LEU A 147 -4.16 9.73 8.41
N MET A 148 -5.05 9.62 7.42
CA MET A 148 -4.71 9.53 6.00
C MET A 148 -5.21 10.76 5.22
N PRO A 149 -4.56 11.12 4.11
CA PRO A 149 -5.09 12.12 3.20
C PRO A 149 -6.48 11.73 2.66
N VAL A 150 -7.43 12.67 2.70
CA VAL A 150 -8.82 12.41 2.32
C VAL A 150 -8.97 11.81 0.91
N PRO A 151 -8.25 12.32 -0.15
CA PRO A 151 -8.52 11.86 -1.51
C PRO A 151 -8.19 10.38 -1.71
N ILE A 152 -7.04 9.90 -1.23
CA ILE A 152 -6.67 8.48 -1.36
C ILE A 152 -7.51 7.59 -0.44
N HIS A 153 -7.85 8.08 0.75
CA HIS A 153 -8.71 7.35 1.67
C HIS A 153 -10.06 7.07 1.02
N LEU A 154 -10.74 8.09 0.48
CA LEU A 154 -12.03 7.92 -0.18
C LEU A 154 -11.92 7.09 -1.47
N ALA A 155 -10.88 7.30 -2.29
CA ALA A 155 -10.67 6.51 -3.49
C ALA A 155 -10.52 5.01 -3.19
N SER A 156 -9.74 4.66 -2.16
CA SER A 156 -9.54 3.26 -1.76
C SER A 156 -10.81 2.65 -1.16
N ARG A 157 -11.54 3.38 -0.32
CA ARG A 157 -12.84 2.92 0.22
C ARG A 157 -13.86 2.70 -0.90
N MET A 158 -13.88 3.56 -1.91
CA MET A 158 -14.76 3.41 -3.08
C MET A 158 -14.39 2.19 -3.93
N ALA A 159 -13.10 1.92 -4.14
CA ALA A 159 -12.63 0.71 -4.85
C ALA A 159 -12.97 -0.58 -4.07
N GLU A 160 -12.83 -0.55 -2.74
CA GLU A 160 -13.23 -1.66 -1.87
C GLU A 160 -14.74 -1.88 -1.92
N LYS A 161 -15.55 -0.81 -1.86
CA LYS A 161 -17.00 -0.88 -1.97
C LYS A 161 -17.47 -1.44 -3.31
N LEU A 162 -16.79 -1.06 -4.40
CA LEU A 162 -17.07 -1.62 -5.73
C LEU A 162 -16.86 -3.14 -5.76
N SER A 163 -15.82 -3.64 -5.13
CA SER A 163 -15.56 -5.09 -5.00
C SER A 163 -16.56 -5.77 -4.06
N GLU A 164 -16.95 -5.13 -2.97
CA GLU A 164 -17.95 -5.64 -2.02
C GLU A 164 -19.31 -5.87 -2.71
N VAL A 165 -19.83 -4.86 -3.43
CA VAL A 165 -21.15 -4.97 -4.09
C VAL A 165 -21.14 -6.04 -5.19
N ARG A 166 -20.00 -6.25 -5.85
CA ARG A 166 -19.82 -7.36 -6.79
C ARG A 166 -19.83 -8.72 -6.07
N LYS A 167 -18.99 -8.88 -5.04
CA LYS A 167 -18.82 -10.16 -4.32
C LYS A 167 -20.06 -10.58 -3.54
N THR A 168 -20.83 -9.65 -3.04
CA THR A 168 -22.11 -9.94 -2.36
C THR A 168 -23.24 -10.26 -3.33
N GLY A 169 -23.04 -10.04 -4.64
CA GLY A 169 -24.06 -10.22 -5.66
C GLY A 169 -25.14 -9.12 -5.68
N ALA A 170 -24.89 -8.01 -4.98
CA ALA A 170 -25.79 -6.85 -5.03
C ALA A 170 -25.88 -6.28 -6.46
N LEU A 171 -24.73 -6.30 -7.16
CA LEU A 171 -24.62 -5.98 -8.59
C LEU A 171 -23.90 -7.14 -9.30
N ASP A 172 -24.63 -8.21 -9.63
CA ASP A 172 -24.08 -9.49 -10.11
C ASP A 172 -23.49 -9.43 -11.52
N TYR A 173 -23.80 -8.38 -12.25
CA TYR A 173 -23.26 -8.11 -13.59
C TYR A 173 -21.86 -7.47 -13.57
N LEU A 174 -21.36 -7.01 -12.41
CA LEU A 174 -20.03 -6.44 -12.30
C LEU A 174 -18.95 -7.51 -12.49
N ARG A 175 -17.82 -7.08 -13.05
CA ARG A 175 -16.63 -7.90 -13.25
C ARG A 175 -15.49 -7.36 -12.34
N PRO A 176 -14.40 -8.13 -12.16
CA PRO A 176 -13.42 -7.80 -11.12
C PRO A 176 -12.62 -6.52 -11.34
N ASP A 177 -12.38 -6.10 -12.60
CA ASP A 177 -11.53 -4.94 -12.90
C ASP A 177 -12.28 -3.62 -12.68
N GLY A 178 -11.60 -2.67 -12.04
CA GLY A 178 -12.15 -1.34 -11.83
C GLY A 178 -11.15 -0.35 -11.27
N LYS A 179 -11.47 0.94 -11.46
CA LYS A 179 -10.70 2.07 -10.95
C LYS A 179 -11.63 3.13 -10.37
N THR A 180 -11.14 3.84 -9.38
CA THR A 180 -11.82 4.99 -8.76
C THR A 180 -10.87 6.17 -8.70
N GLN A 181 -11.39 7.38 -8.90
CA GLN A 181 -10.62 8.60 -8.76
C GLN A 181 -11.51 9.69 -8.17
N LEU A 182 -10.96 10.46 -7.24
CA LEU A 182 -11.62 11.63 -6.68
C LEU A 182 -10.73 12.86 -6.85
N THR A 183 -11.36 13.99 -7.19
CA THR A 183 -10.75 15.32 -7.18
C THR A 183 -11.44 16.14 -6.11
N LEU A 184 -10.67 16.61 -5.13
CA LEU A 184 -11.17 17.43 -4.03
C LEU A 184 -10.74 18.89 -4.19
N GLY A 185 -11.59 19.81 -3.75
CA GLY A 185 -11.28 21.23 -3.61
C GLY A 185 -10.76 21.53 -2.20
N TYR A 186 -9.68 22.30 -2.14
CA TYR A 186 -8.99 22.68 -0.91
C TYR A 186 -9.01 24.18 -0.71
N ASP A 187 -9.41 24.62 0.49
CA ASP A 187 -9.16 25.96 1.00
C ASP A 187 -7.98 25.89 1.98
N GLY A 188 -6.86 26.50 1.59
CA GLY A 188 -5.61 26.28 2.34
C GLY A 188 -5.19 24.80 2.35
N ASN A 189 -5.18 24.18 3.52
CA ASN A 189 -4.85 22.78 3.72
C ASN A 189 -6.08 21.88 3.99
N GLU A 190 -7.26 22.46 4.08
CA GLU A 190 -8.51 21.77 4.41
C GLU A 190 -9.24 21.37 3.12
N ALA A 191 -9.60 20.09 3.01
CA ALA A 191 -10.51 19.61 1.97
C ALA A 191 -11.92 20.09 2.29
N VAL A 192 -12.56 20.80 1.35
CA VAL A 192 -13.88 21.44 1.57
C VAL A 192 -14.95 20.95 0.62
N SER A 193 -14.58 20.41 -0.55
CA SER A 193 -15.56 19.98 -1.55
C SER A 193 -15.06 18.78 -2.36
N ILE A 194 -16.02 18.05 -2.95
CA ILE A 194 -15.77 17.01 -3.94
C ILE A 194 -16.13 17.59 -5.30
N GLU A 195 -15.14 17.72 -6.18
CA GLU A 195 -15.34 18.34 -7.50
C GLU A 195 -15.67 17.30 -8.56
N ASN A 196 -14.91 16.21 -8.60
CA ASN A 196 -15.12 15.15 -9.58
C ASN A 196 -14.93 13.76 -8.93
N ILE A 197 -15.76 12.83 -9.37
CA ILE A 197 -15.62 11.39 -9.10
C ILE A 197 -15.63 10.67 -10.43
N VAL A 198 -14.64 9.79 -10.64
CA VAL A 198 -14.60 8.88 -11.78
C VAL A 198 -14.59 7.45 -11.27
N VAL A 199 -15.52 6.64 -11.77
CA VAL A 199 -15.56 5.20 -11.54
C VAL A 199 -15.54 4.50 -12.89
N SER A 200 -14.49 3.70 -13.12
CA SER A 200 -14.43 2.80 -14.29
C SER A 200 -14.56 1.37 -13.76
N THR A 201 -15.59 0.66 -14.19
CA THR A 201 -15.85 -0.71 -13.73
C THR A 201 -16.19 -1.64 -14.89
N GLN A 202 -15.52 -2.78 -14.90
CA GLN A 202 -15.82 -3.85 -15.85
C GLN A 202 -17.18 -4.47 -15.53
N HIS A 203 -17.96 -4.78 -16.57
CA HIS A 203 -19.32 -5.31 -16.47
C HIS A 203 -19.66 -6.29 -17.58
N ALA A 204 -20.73 -7.06 -17.40
CA ALA A 204 -21.26 -7.94 -18.43
C ALA A 204 -21.84 -7.13 -19.62
N GLY A 205 -21.67 -7.64 -20.84
CA GLY A 205 -22.00 -6.90 -22.06
C GLY A 205 -23.49 -6.64 -22.29
N HIS A 206 -24.37 -7.28 -21.53
CA HIS A 206 -25.83 -7.12 -21.66
C HIS A 206 -26.42 -5.97 -20.82
N VAL A 207 -25.61 -5.31 -19.99
CA VAL A 207 -26.08 -4.31 -19.04
C VAL A 207 -26.34 -2.97 -19.73
N ASP A 208 -27.50 -2.37 -19.45
CA ASP A 208 -27.81 -1.02 -19.91
C ASP A 208 -26.95 0.01 -19.17
N GLN A 209 -26.39 0.98 -19.91
CA GLN A 209 -25.46 1.96 -19.35
C GLN A 209 -26.16 2.94 -18.38
N ASN A 210 -27.43 3.28 -18.57
CA ASN A 210 -28.14 4.17 -17.64
C ASN A 210 -28.43 3.45 -16.32
N GLN A 211 -28.75 2.14 -16.39
CA GLN A 211 -28.89 1.31 -15.20
C GLN A 211 -27.55 1.23 -14.45
N LEU A 212 -26.46 0.90 -15.15
CA LEU A 212 -25.12 0.85 -14.55
C LEU A 212 -24.78 2.17 -13.85
N HIS A 213 -25.01 3.31 -14.50
CA HIS A 213 -24.72 4.62 -13.92
C HIS A 213 -25.52 4.88 -12.64
N ALA A 214 -26.83 4.61 -12.65
CA ALA A 214 -27.68 4.80 -11.48
C ALA A 214 -27.24 3.91 -10.32
N GLU A 215 -27.04 2.61 -10.58
CA GLU A 215 -26.71 1.63 -9.54
C GLU A 215 -25.31 1.80 -8.97
N ILE A 216 -24.29 2.14 -9.79
CA ILE A 216 -22.95 2.45 -9.27
C ILE A 216 -22.98 3.72 -8.41
N LYS A 217 -23.76 4.73 -8.81
CA LYS A 217 -23.95 5.91 -7.98
C LYS A 217 -24.56 5.52 -6.63
N ASP A 218 -25.69 4.81 -6.62
CA ASP A 218 -26.45 4.50 -5.43
C ASP A 218 -25.75 3.52 -4.47
N PHE A 219 -25.09 2.47 -5.03
CA PHE A 219 -24.49 1.40 -4.23
C PHE A 219 -23.02 1.64 -3.88
N VAL A 220 -22.29 2.44 -4.65
CA VAL A 220 -20.84 2.61 -4.50
C VAL A 220 -20.48 4.05 -4.14
N VAL A 221 -20.93 5.05 -4.91
CA VAL A 221 -20.51 6.44 -4.72
C VAL A 221 -21.16 7.06 -3.50
N ASP A 222 -22.49 7.12 -3.47
CA ASP A 222 -23.25 7.82 -2.44
C ASP A 222 -22.94 7.33 -1.01
N PRO A 223 -22.81 6.01 -0.73
CA PRO A 223 -22.45 5.54 0.61
C PRO A 223 -21.08 6.00 1.10
N ILE A 224 -20.12 6.20 0.18
CA ILE A 224 -18.76 6.62 0.53
C ILE A 224 -18.68 8.12 0.77
N ILE A 225 -19.37 8.94 -0.05
CA ILE A 225 -19.29 10.40 0.08
C ILE A 225 -20.20 10.95 1.18
N ALA A 226 -21.31 10.29 1.49
CA ALA A 226 -22.26 10.74 2.50
C ALA A 226 -21.64 10.93 3.90
N GLY A 227 -20.61 10.17 4.24
CA GLY A 227 -19.89 10.26 5.52
C GLY A 227 -18.68 11.20 5.51
N SER A 228 -18.34 11.80 4.36
CA SER A 228 -17.12 12.59 4.22
C SER A 228 -17.17 13.98 4.87
N GLY A 229 -18.37 14.55 5.04
CA GLY A 229 -18.54 15.92 5.53
C GLY A 229 -18.17 17.01 4.51
N LEU A 230 -17.79 16.64 3.29
CA LEU A 230 -17.43 17.56 2.22
C LEU A 230 -18.67 18.04 1.44
N ASP A 231 -18.60 19.24 0.87
CA ASP A 231 -19.64 19.74 -0.04
C ASP A 231 -19.60 18.96 -1.36
N ASP A 232 -20.66 18.20 -1.63
CA ASP A 232 -20.85 17.41 -2.86
C ASP A 232 -21.93 17.97 -3.80
N SER A 233 -22.50 19.13 -3.46
CA SER A 233 -23.64 19.73 -4.17
C SER A 233 -23.38 20.03 -5.65
N HIS A 234 -22.13 20.16 -6.04
CA HIS A 234 -21.67 20.45 -7.40
C HIS A 234 -20.77 19.36 -8.00
N THR A 235 -20.71 18.18 -7.37
CA THR A 235 -19.85 17.09 -7.81
C THR A 235 -20.24 16.56 -9.17
N ASN A 236 -19.27 16.47 -10.08
CA ASN A 236 -19.43 15.78 -11.36
C ASN A 236 -19.10 14.30 -11.19
N ILE A 237 -20.08 13.42 -11.41
CA ILE A 237 -19.88 11.96 -11.31
C ILE A 237 -19.80 11.36 -12.71
N HIS A 238 -18.68 10.71 -13.00
CA HIS A 238 -18.40 10.06 -14.29
C HIS A 238 -18.25 8.55 -14.09
N ILE A 239 -19.20 7.78 -14.60
CA ILE A 239 -19.18 6.32 -14.53
C ILE A 239 -18.97 5.79 -15.94
N ASN A 240 -17.90 4.99 -16.15
CA ASN A 240 -17.46 4.49 -17.45
C ASN A 240 -17.50 5.59 -18.54
N PRO A 241 -16.78 6.71 -18.37
CA PRO A 241 -16.90 7.85 -19.30
C PRO A 241 -16.43 7.54 -20.72
N ALA A 242 -15.67 6.46 -20.93
CA ALA A 242 -15.24 6.00 -22.25
C ALA A 242 -16.29 5.11 -22.95
N GLY A 243 -17.44 4.84 -22.30
CA GLY A 243 -18.47 3.92 -22.77
C GLY A 243 -18.36 2.52 -22.13
N PRO A 244 -18.97 1.49 -22.71
CA PRO A 244 -19.03 0.15 -22.14
C PRO A 244 -17.63 -0.43 -21.85
N PHE A 245 -17.44 -0.95 -20.62
CA PHE A 245 -16.19 -1.58 -20.19
C PHE A 245 -16.41 -3.08 -20.01
N VAL A 246 -16.48 -3.81 -21.10
CA VAL A 246 -16.73 -5.27 -21.11
C VAL A 246 -15.43 -6.05 -21.10
N THR A 247 -14.45 -5.68 -21.92
CA THR A 247 -13.11 -6.28 -21.93
C THR A 247 -12.23 -5.57 -20.91
N GLY A 248 -11.79 -6.28 -19.88
CA GLY A 248 -10.94 -5.77 -18.81
C GLY A 248 -10.07 -6.86 -18.21
N GLY A 249 -9.45 -6.54 -17.07
CA GLY A 249 -8.50 -7.44 -16.44
C GLY A 249 -7.30 -7.75 -17.34
N PRO A 250 -6.61 -8.90 -17.13
CA PRO A 250 -5.43 -9.28 -17.92
C PRO A 250 -5.65 -9.45 -19.42
N MET A 251 -6.91 -9.57 -19.87
CA MET A 251 -7.25 -9.56 -21.29
C MET A 251 -7.20 -8.14 -21.87
N GLY A 252 -7.51 -7.12 -21.07
CA GLY A 252 -7.51 -5.72 -21.51
C GLY A 252 -6.14 -5.08 -21.45
N ASP A 253 -5.38 -5.37 -20.39
CA ASP A 253 -4.04 -4.80 -20.16
C ASP A 253 -3.17 -5.76 -19.35
N ALA A 254 -1.87 -5.72 -19.57
CA ALA A 254 -0.90 -6.49 -18.80
C ALA A 254 -0.66 -5.86 -17.43
N GLY A 255 -0.51 -6.71 -16.40
CA GLY A 255 -0.15 -6.30 -15.04
C GLY A 255 1.25 -6.74 -14.64
N LEU A 256 1.87 -6.00 -13.73
CA LEU A 256 3.12 -6.33 -13.07
C LEU A 256 3.07 -5.94 -11.60
N THR A 257 3.76 -6.71 -10.75
CA THR A 257 3.99 -6.38 -9.35
C THR A 257 4.69 -5.02 -9.24
N GLY A 258 4.23 -4.18 -8.28
CA GLY A 258 4.88 -2.91 -7.97
C GLY A 258 4.61 -1.78 -8.94
N ARG A 259 3.54 -1.85 -9.75
CA ARG A 259 3.12 -0.75 -10.65
C ARG A 259 2.03 0.14 -10.08
N LYS A 260 1.60 -0.07 -8.83
CA LYS A 260 0.59 0.74 -8.13
C LYS A 260 1.12 1.34 -6.82
N ILE A 261 2.42 1.65 -6.77
CA ILE A 261 3.11 2.11 -5.56
C ILE A 261 2.54 3.38 -4.95
N ILE A 262 1.96 4.25 -5.76
CA ILE A 262 1.31 5.48 -5.28
C ILE A 262 -0.09 5.19 -4.72
N VAL A 263 -0.84 4.28 -5.34
CA VAL A 263 -2.12 3.76 -4.81
C VAL A 263 -1.88 3.00 -3.49
N ASP A 264 -0.79 2.25 -3.41
CA ASP A 264 -0.43 1.47 -2.23
C ASP A 264 -0.09 2.34 -1.02
N THR A 265 0.28 3.60 -1.23
CA THR A 265 0.75 4.52 -0.20
C THR A 265 -0.22 5.69 0.02
N TYR A 266 0.10 6.89 -0.45
CA TYR A 266 -0.62 8.11 -0.07
C TYR A 266 -1.29 8.82 -1.24
N GLY A 267 -1.48 8.15 -2.40
CA GLY A 267 -2.19 8.70 -3.56
C GLY A 267 -1.56 9.97 -4.16
N GLY A 268 -0.25 10.14 -3.99
CA GLY A 268 0.49 11.32 -4.47
C GLY A 268 0.53 12.47 -3.48
N TYR A 269 -0.05 12.33 -2.29
CA TYR A 269 -0.07 13.40 -1.28
C TYR A 269 1.27 13.57 -0.55
N SER A 270 2.01 12.47 -0.40
CA SER A 270 3.39 12.42 0.12
C SER A 270 4.38 12.13 -0.99
N ARG A 271 5.66 12.45 -0.73
CA ARG A 271 6.79 11.96 -1.53
C ARG A 271 6.85 10.44 -1.48
N HIS A 272 7.57 9.85 -2.43
CA HIS A 272 7.76 8.39 -2.50
C HIS A 272 9.20 8.06 -2.88
N GLY A 273 9.78 7.04 -2.24
CA GLY A 273 11.17 6.61 -2.51
C GLY A 273 11.35 5.75 -3.76
N GLY A 274 10.25 5.24 -4.33
CA GLY A 274 10.26 4.41 -5.54
C GLY A 274 10.21 2.90 -5.27
N GLY A 275 10.41 2.45 -4.02
CA GLY A 275 10.37 1.03 -3.65
C GLY A 275 8.95 0.44 -3.69
N ALA A 276 8.77 -0.71 -4.35
CA ALA A 276 7.55 -1.50 -4.29
C ALA A 276 7.57 -2.42 -3.07
N PHE A 277 6.38 -2.80 -2.58
CA PHE A 277 6.22 -3.60 -1.36
C PHE A 277 5.96 -5.08 -1.64
N SER A 278 4.96 -5.39 -2.47
CA SER A 278 4.46 -6.74 -2.67
C SER A 278 5.55 -7.70 -3.15
N GLY A 279 5.52 -8.92 -2.61
CA GLY A 279 6.50 -9.97 -2.92
C GLY A 279 7.84 -9.87 -2.20
N LYS A 280 8.05 -8.83 -1.38
CA LYS A 280 9.29 -8.62 -0.61
C LYS A 280 9.09 -8.99 0.85
N ASP A 281 9.97 -9.84 1.40
CA ASP A 281 10.04 -10.11 2.84
C ASP A 281 10.55 -8.88 3.62
N PRO A 282 10.32 -8.79 4.95
CA PRO A 282 10.61 -7.58 5.73
C PRO A 282 12.11 -7.25 5.87
N SER A 283 13.03 -8.10 5.44
CA SER A 283 14.46 -7.72 5.36
C SER A 283 14.74 -6.67 4.27
N LYS A 284 13.81 -6.47 3.34
CA LYS A 284 13.85 -5.41 2.33
C LYS A 284 13.31 -4.14 2.94
N VAL A 285 14.19 -3.16 3.16
CA VAL A 285 13.86 -1.85 3.77
C VAL A 285 12.84 -1.06 2.97
N ASP A 286 12.73 -1.28 1.65
CA ASP A 286 11.65 -0.73 0.83
C ASP A 286 10.27 -0.94 1.46
N ARG A 287 10.05 -2.10 2.06
CA ARG A 287 8.79 -2.45 2.70
C ARG A 287 8.80 -2.13 4.19
N SER A 288 9.71 -2.72 4.95
CA SER A 288 9.74 -2.60 6.42
C SER A 288 9.97 -1.16 6.89
N ALA A 289 10.88 -0.44 6.27
CA ALA A 289 11.13 0.95 6.66
C ALA A 289 10.02 1.91 6.18
N ALA A 290 9.34 1.64 5.07
CA ALA A 290 8.16 2.42 4.70
C ALA A 290 7.02 2.23 5.72
N TYR A 291 6.82 1.01 6.23
CA TYR A 291 5.86 0.74 7.30
C TYR A 291 6.27 1.43 8.60
N ALA A 292 7.56 1.38 8.97
CA ALA A 292 8.06 2.11 10.14
C ALA A 292 7.88 3.63 9.99
N MET A 293 8.12 4.19 8.81
CA MET A 293 7.91 5.63 8.57
C MET A 293 6.42 6.02 8.67
N ARG A 294 5.49 5.15 8.22
CA ARG A 294 4.06 5.35 8.48
C ARG A 294 3.76 5.35 9.98
N TRP A 295 4.28 4.39 10.73
CA TRP A 295 4.12 4.30 12.17
C TRP A 295 4.66 5.57 12.88
N VAL A 296 5.86 6.03 12.53
CA VAL A 296 6.44 7.27 13.05
C VAL A 296 5.56 8.48 12.75
N ALA A 297 5.21 8.71 11.47
CA ALA A 297 4.42 9.86 11.06
C ALA A 297 3.05 9.87 11.75
N LYS A 298 2.40 8.70 11.84
CA LYS A 298 1.10 8.55 12.51
C LYS A 298 1.18 8.90 14.00
N ASN A 299 2.21 8.46 14.71
CA ASN A 299 2.42 8.77 16.11
C ASN A 299 2.74 10.26 16.34
N VAL A 300 3.49 10.93 15.46
CA VAL A 300 3.75 12.37 15.55
C VAL A 300 2.44 13.17 15.49
N VAL A 301 1.55 12.83 14.54
CA VAL A 301 0.25 13.50 14.40
C VAL A 301 -0.69 13.13 15.55
N ALA A 302 -0.76 11.86 15.95
CA ALA A 302 -1.58 11.40 17.07
C ALA A 302 -1.16 12.04 18.41
N ALA A 303 0.14 12.31 18.61
CA ALA A 303 0.67 13.05 19.75
C ALA A 303 0.29 14.55 19.72
N GLY A 304 -0.31 15.05 18.65
CA GLY A 304 -0.64 16.46 18.50
C GLY A 304 0.58 17.37 18.31
N LEU A 305 1.74 16.82 17.95
CA LEU A 305 2.96 17.61 17.74
C LEU A 305 2.93 18.40 16.43
N ALA A 306 2.17 17.92 15.45
CA ALA A 306 1.86 18.61 14.20
C ALA A 306 0.51 18.11 13.66
N ASP A 307 -0.18 18.90 12.81
CA ASP A 307 -1.39 18.45 12.13
C ASP A 307 -1.06 17.59 10.88
N ARG A 308 0.17 17.72 10.37
CA ARG A 308 0.72 16.98 9.23
C ARG A 308 2.17 16.63 9.48
N ALA A 309 2.56 15.41 9.14
CA ALA A 309 3.95 14.98 9.23
C ALA A 309 4.32 14.08 8.05
N GLU A 310 5.44 14.41 7.38
CA GLU A 310 6.13 13.54 6.45
C GLU A 310 7.52 13.23 7.02
N VAL A 311 7.86 11.96 7.05
CA VAL A 311 9.15 11.50 7.58
C VAL A 311 9.87 10.72 6.50
N GLN A 312 11.15 11.04 6.27
CA GLN A 312 12.02 10.27 5.39
C GLN A 312 13.12 9.59 6.20
N VAL A 313 13.38 8.32 5.87
CA VAL A 313 14.59 7.61 6.30
C VAL A 313 15.37 7.15 5.08
N SER A 314 16.70 7.07 5.20
CA SER A 314 17.56 6.53 4.15
C SER A 314 18.54 5.51 4.69
N TYR A 315 18.85 4.49 3.88
CA TYR A 315 19.79 3.41 4.20
C TYR A 315 20.84 3.25 3.11
N ALA A 316 21.98 2.67 3.51
CA ALA A 316 22.99 2.13 2.60
C ALA A 316 23.05 0.60 2.76
N ILE A 317 23.24 -0.11 1.65
CA ILE A 317 23.36 -1.57 1.67
C ILE A 317 24.42 -2.04 2.66
N GLY A 318 24.06 -3.03 3.48
CA GLY A 318 24.98 -3.61 4.47
C GLY A 318 25.31 -2.72 5.66
N ARG A 319 24.62 -1.56 5.86
CA ARG A 319 24.73 -0.75 7.07
C ARG A 319 23.55 -1.03 7.99
N VAL A 320 23.80 -1.01 9.29
CA VAL A 320 22.79 -1.27 10.33
C VAL A 320 22.01 0.01 10.65
N ASP A 321 22.74 1.11 10.88
CA ASP A 321 22.11 2.39 11.21
C ASP A 321 21.61 3.11 9.96
N PRO A 322 20.47 3.83 10.06
CA PRO A 322 20.01 4.69 8.98
C PRO A 322 21.00 5.82 8.71
N MET A 323 21.18 6.15 7.43
CA MET A 323 22.08 7.21 6.98
C MET A 323 21.52 8.61 7.23
N GLY A 324 20.21 8.75 7.32
CA GLY A 324 19.55 10.04 7.53
C GLY A 324 18.11 9.88 7.94
N LEU A 325 17.62 10.89 8.67
CA LEU A 325 16.23 11.09 9.03
C LEU A 325 15.87 12.54 8.77
N TYR A 326 14.83 12.78 7.97
CA TYR A 326 14.28 14.10 7.69
C TYR A 326 12.81 14.13 8.10
N VAL A 327 12.38 15.24 8.69
CA VAL A 327 11.01 15.46 9.17
C VAL A 327 10.50 16.77 8.57
N GLU A 328 9.32 16.73 7.96
CA GLU A 328 8.61 17.87 7.41
C GLU A 328 7.21 17.95 8.02
N THR A 329 6.86 19.10 8.58
CA THR A 329 5.57 19.35 9.23
C THR A 329 4.69 20.33 8.47
N PHE A 330 5.18 20.83 7.35
CA PHE A 330 4.45 21.75 6.45
C PHE A 330 3.95 23.03 7.14
N GLY A 331 4.66 23.50 8.18
CA GLY A 331 4.27 24.67 8.98
C GLY A 331 3.07 24.43 9.89
N THR A 332 2.77 23.16 10.22
CA THR A 332 1.66 22.79 11.12
C THR A 332 2.14 22.32 12.49
N GLU A 333 3.44 22.39 12.75
CA GLU A 333 4.03 22.03 14.04
C GLU A 333 3.48 22.87 15.19
N LYS A 334 3.33 22.23 16.34
CA LYS A 334 2.91 22.89 17.61
C LYS A 334 4.10 23.12 18.55
N VAL A 335 5.27 22.59 18.22
CA VAL A 335 6.53 22.66 18.96
C VAL A 335 7.69 22.86 17.99
N ASP A 336 8.91 23.12 18.47
CA ASP A 336 10.10 23.23 17.62
C ASP A 336 10.28 21.99 16.74
N PRO A 337 10.33 22.09 15.38
CA PRO A 337 10.55 20.95 14.48
C PRO A 337 11.82 20.14 14.79
N HIS A 338 12.86 20.81 15.29
CA HIS A 338 14.08 20.11 15.74
C HIS A 338 13.84 19.24 16.97
N ALA A 339 12.94 19.65 17.86
CA ALA A 339 12.55 18.82 19.01
C ALA A 339 11.79 17.58 18.56
N ILE A 340 10.90 17.68 17.56
CA ILE A 340 10.21 16.52 16.97
C ILE A 340 11.23 15.53 16.38
N SER A 341 12.20 16.02 15.59
CA SER A 341 13.22 15.16 14.98
C SER A 341 14.12 14.46 16.02
N ARG A 342 14.45 15.14 17.16
CA ARG A 342 15.19 14.51 18.27
C ARG A 342 14.35 13.45 18.97
N ALA A 343 13.09 13.76 19.27
CA ALA A 343 12.17 12.83 19.93
C ALA A 343 11.96 11.55 19.10
N ILE A 344 11.82 11.66 17.78
CA ILE A 344 11.72 10.49 16.90
C ILE A 344 12.96 9.60 17.04
N ARG A 345 14.17 10.17 17.06
CA ARG A 345 15.42 9.39 17.20
C ARG A 345 15.57 8.75 18.59
N GLU A 346 14.96 9.31 19.62
CA GLU A 346 14.98 8.79 20.99
C GLU A 346 13.96 7.65 21.17
N VAL A 347 12.78 7.79 20.55
CA VAL A 347 11.63 6.89 20.77
C VAL A 347 11.64 5.69 19.83
N PHE A 348 12.13 5.83 18.59
CA PHE A 348 12.08 4.80 17.56
C PHE A 348 13.48 4.30 17.21
N ASP A 349 13.68 2.99 17.33
CA ASP A 349 14.87 2.34 16.80
C ASP A 349 14.63 1.95 15.33
N LEU A 350 15.24 2.73 14.43
CA LEU A 350 15.05 2.59 13.00
C LEU A 350 16.05 1.63 12.31
N ARG A 351 16.76 0.83 13.09
CA ARG A 351 17.60 -0.26 12.54
C ARG A 351 16.70 -1.36 11.96
N PRO A 352 17.02 -1.95 10.79
CA PRO A 352 16.13 -2.90 10.10
C PRO A 352 15.67 -4.07 10.99
N ALA A 353 16.56 -4.67 11.77
CA ALA A 353 16.22 -5.75 12.70
C ALA A 353 15.22 -5.33 13.77
N MET A 354 15.35 -4.11 14.28
CA MET A 354 14.47 -3.57 15.32
C MET A 354 13.09 -3.22 14.77
N ILE A 355 13.02 -2.64 13.57
CA ILE A 355 11.76 -2.41 12.86
C ILE A 355 10.99 -3.73 12.70
N ILE A 356 11.67 -4.78 12.24
CA ILE A 356 11.07 -6.10 12.03
C ILE A 356 10.52 -6.66 13.35
N ALA A 357 11.27 -6.52 14.44
CA ALA A 357 10.88 -7.02 15.76
C ALA A 357 9.73 -6.19 16.36
N GLU A 358 9.82 -4.86 16.35
CA GLU A 358 8.81 -4.00 16.96
C GLU A 358 7.47 -4.01 16.24
N LEU A 359 7.49 -4.12 14.91
CA LEU A 359 6.28 -4.24 14.10
C LEU A 359 5.85 -5.70 13.87
N ASP A 360 6.56 -6.69 14.44
CA ASP A 360 6.24 -8.12 14.34
C ASP A 360 6.00 -8.59 12.89
N LEU A 361 6.96 -8.27 12.00
CA LEU A 361 6.80 -8.43 10.55
C LEU A 361 7.16 -9.83 10.01
N LEU A 362 7.59 -10.79 10.86
CA LEU A 362 7.93 -12.15 10.38
C LEU A 362 6.70 -13.08 10.25
N ARG A 363 5.51 -12.53 10.35
CA ARG A 363 4.23 -13.25 10.23
C ARG A 363 3.71 -13.24 8.78
N PRO A 364 2.88 -14.21 8.37
CA PRO A 364 2.22 -14.21 7.06
C PRO A 364 1.02 -13.25 7.04
N ILE A 365 1.29 -11.94 6.96
CA ILE A 365 0.30 -10.86 7.05
C ILE A 365 0.17 -10.06 5.75
N TYR A 366 0.92 -10.41 4.72
CA TYR A 366 1.15 -9.56 3.55
C TYR A 366 0.06 -9.62 2.50
N SER A 367 -0.61 -10.75 2.32
CA SER A 367 -1.75 -10.87 1.39
C SER A 367 -2.85 -9.85 1.66
N GLN A 368 -3.09 -9.48 2.93
CA GLN A 368 -4.08 -8.48 3.30
C GLN A 368 -3.68 -7.06 2.87
N THR A 369 -2.39 -6.79 2.68
CA THR A 369 -1.89 -5.46 2.32
C THR A 369 -2.01 -5.15 0.84
N SER A 370 -2.06 -6.17 0.01
CA SER A 370 -1.89 -6.09 -1.44
C SER A 370 -3.02 -5.38 -2.20
N THR A 371 -4.13 -5.03 -1.53
CA THR A 371 -5.27 -4.30 -2.13
C THR A 371 -5.75 -3.20 -1.20
N TYR A 372 -6.33 -2.14 -1.78
CA TYR A 372 -6.99 -1.02 -1.07
C TYR A 372 -6.06 -0.20 -0.17
N GLY A 373 -4.76 -0.22 -0.42
CA GLY A 373 -3.72 0.53 0.28
C GLY A 373 -3.08 -0.23 1.45
N HIS A 374 -1.79 -0.02 1.65
CA HIS A 374 -1.01 -0.56 2.77
C HIS A 374 -1.21 0.26 4.05
N PHE A 375 -1.72 1.49 3.94
CA PHE A 375 -1.89 2.44 5.03
C PHE A 375 -3.34 2.88 5.17
N GLY A 376 -3.71 3.32 6.40
CA GLY A 376 -5.03 3.81 6.71
C GLY A 376 -6.11 2.74 6.87
N ARG A 377 -5.71 1.50 7.14
CA ARG A 377 -6.61 0.39 7.52
C ARG A 377 -6.15 -0.16 8.87
N GLU A 378 -6.94 0.06 9.90
CA GLU A 378 -6.61 -0.34 11.29
C GLU A 378 -6.99 -1.80 11.55
N LEU A 379 -6.42 -2.71 10.74
CA LEU A 379 -6.56 -4.15 10.92
C LEU A 379 -5.62 -4.65 12.03
N ALA A 380 -5.98 -5.71 12.70
CA ALA A 380 -5.20 -6.26 13.82
C ALA A 380 -3.74 -6.60 13.46
N ASP A 381 -3.50 -7.00 12.23
CA ASP A 381 -2.16 -7.35 11.73
C ASP A 381 -1.36 -6.14 11.20
N PHE A 382 -1.98 -4.97 11.07
CA PHE A 382 -1.32 -3.76 10.56
C PHE A 382 -0.70 -2.98 11.71
N THR A 383 0.34 -3.53 12.30
CA THR A 383 1.02 -2.99 13.50
C THR A 383 1.59 -1.58 13.31
N TRP A 384 1.86 -1.17 12.08
CA TRP A 384 2.30 0.19 11.73
C TRP A 384 1.18 1.25 11.78
N GLU A 385 -0.07 0.83 11.98
CA GLU A 385 -1.19 1.74 12.14
C GLU A 385 -1.51 2.07 13.61
N VAL A 386 -0.79 1.50 14.58
CA VAL A 386 -1.00 1.82 16.00
C VAL A 386 -0.35 3.14 16.40
N THR A 387 -0.91 3.81 17.41
CA THR A 387 -0.43 5.10 17.94
C THR A 387 0.14 4.96 19.34
N ASP A 388 0.80 3.84 19.62
CA ASP A 388 1.30 3.40 20.92
C ASP A 388 2.52 4.19 21.43
N ARG A 389 3.15 5.00 20.59
CA ARG A 389 4.33 5.83 20.91
C ARG A 389 4.01 7.32 21.09
N ALA A 390 2.76 7.73 20.96
CA ALA A 390 2.36 9.14 21.05
C ALA A 390 2.75 9.78 22.38
N ASP A 391 2.51 9.11 23.52
CA ASP A 391 2.87 9.59 24.85
C ASP A 391 4.39 9.63 25.06
N ASP A 392 5.13 8.68 24.47
CA ASP A 392 6.60 8.67 24.53
C ASP A 392 7.20 9.87 23.81
N LEU A 393 6.66 10.19 22.62
CA LEU A 393 7.05 11.38 21.86
C LEU A 393 6.77 12.67 22.65
N LEU A 394 5.62 12.80 23.31
CA LEU A 394 5.30 13.96 24.14
C LEU A 394 6.29 14.12 25.30
N ARG A 395 6.69 13.02 25.95
CA ARG A 395 7.70 13.04 27.00
C ARG A 395 9.07 13.45 26.48
N ALA A 396 9.50 12.88 25.37
CA ALA A 396 10.80 13.18 24.76
C ALA A 396 10.91 14.65 24.30
N VAL A 397 9.85 15.22 23.72
CA VAL A 397 9.81 16.65 23.35
C VAL A 397 9.85 17.56 24.58
N SER A 398 9.19 17.16 25.70
CA SER A 398 9.12 17.98 26.90
C SER A 398 10.42 17.97 27.72
N SER A 399 11.29 16.98 27.54
CA SER A 399 12.56 16.81 28.26
C SER A 399 13.76 17.46 27.51
N ALA A 400 13.55 17.97 26.31
CA ALA A 400 14.54 18.59 25.42
C ALA A 400 14.50 20.12 25.51
#